data_185a265b4d7295abf5e64bd77f1049b1
#
_entry.id   185a265b4d7295abf5e64bd77f1049b1
#
_cell.length_a   1.000
_cell.length_b   1.000
_cell.length_c   1.000
_cell.angle_alpha   90.00
_cell.angle_beta   90.00
_cell.angle_gamma   90.00
#
_symmetry.space_group_name_H-M   'P 1'
#
loop_
_entity.id
_entity.type
_entity.pdbx_description
1 polymer ?
#
loop_
_entity_poly.entity_id
_entity_poly.type
_entity_poly.pdbx_seq_one_letter_code
_entity_poly.pdbx_strand_id
1 'polypeptide(L)'
;MSLPHRAAAVAAVLFCVLLMPATPPASATDAGPTTLTLYGDSGRGWGLNRTTTTTPGPTITVYLGYPVALTLVGADPPPAQVTHNWFIDYNGNNQTDPGENKSADFTSPGSIVFTFVPTREGNATYKCQYHFSTMFGTIRIVAQTNVTLYADAGLGWGLTNKTIRSPGPQLVFLSGTNVTFTLIAVATDSSKQHDFFIDYNGDQLPSVGEPKTADFNNTNPLTTKIHLDRAGNFTYYCEYHSGTMHGNVLILGVPVPTGGGFNVALIPGIMLLALGGVLIFAAVYHVRAVRAVKRSK
;
A
#
# COMPACT_ATOMS: atom_id res chain seq x y z
N MET A 1 16.80 17.98 -83.39
CA MET A 1 15.68 18.33 -82.42
C MET A 1 15.65 17.28 -81.35
N SER A 2 16.29 17.49 -80.26
CA SER A 2 16.38 16.58 -79.11
C SER A 2 15.81 17.23 -77.87
N LEU A 3 14.75 16.61 -77.29
CA LEU A 3 14.10 17.03 -76.06
C LEU A 3 14.86 16.48 -74.85
N PRO A 4 15.08 17.25 -73.78
CA PRO A 4 15.74 16.77 -72.61
C PRO A 4 14.75 16.10 -71.64
N HIS A 5 15.13 14.88 -71.16
CA HIS A 5 14.43 14.17 -70.12
C HIS A 5 14.66 14.86 -68.77
N ARG A 6 13.57 15.26 -68.12
CA ARG A 6 13.57 15.69 -66.70
C ARG A 6 13.55 14.46 -65.81
N ALA A 7 14.62 14.24 -65.08
CA ALA A 7 14.69 13.28 -64.00
C ALA A 7 13.99 13.85 -62.75
N ALA A 8 12.91 13.19 -62.30
CA ALA A 8 12.25 13.53 -61.04
C ALA A 8 12.98 12.79 -59.90
N ALA A 9 13.63 13.56 -59.04
CA ALA A 9 14.21 13.01 -57.81
C ALA A 9 13.12 12.77 -56.77
N VAL A 10 12.84 11.52 -56.47
CA VAL A 10 11.97 11.12 -55.34
C VAL A 10 12.80 11.14 -54.06
N ALA A 11 12.58 12.13 -53.22
CA ALA A 11 13.18 12.18 -51.88
C ALA A 11 12.41 11.22 -50.95
N ALA A 12 13.03 10.08 -50.64
CA ALA A 12 12.54 9.18 -49.60
C ALA A 12 12.86 9.77 -48.22
N VAL A 13 11.82 10.27 -47.55
CA VAL A 13 11.93 10.66 -46.14
C VAL A 13 11.93 9.39 -45.30
N LEU A 14 13.10 9.01 -44.81
CA LEU A 14 13.28 7.90 -43.87
C LEU A 14 12.80 8.37 -42.48
N PHE A 15 11.61 7.95 -42.08
CA PHE A 15 11.07 8.18 -40.74
C PHE A 15 11.75 7.20 -39.76
N CYS A 16 12.83 7.67 -39.12
CA CYS A 16 13.51 6.92 -38.08
C CYS A 16 12.63 6.96 -36.82
N VAL A 17 11.76 5.98 -36.62
CA VAL A 17 11.05 5.77 -35.36
C VAL A 17 12.09 5.29 -34.35
N LEU A 18 12.56 6.19 -33.51
CA LEU A 18 13.32 5.87 -32.30
C LEU A 18 12.41 5.04 -31.39
N LEU A 19 12.53 3.72 -31.45
CA LEU A 19 12.05 2.83 -30.40
C LEU A 19 12.85 3.15 -29.13
N MET A 20 12.31 4.03 -28.28
CA MET A 20 12.80 4.13 -26.92
C MET A 20 12.59 2.76 -26.26
N PRO A 21 13.64 2.16 -25.66
CA PRO A 21 13.44 0.96 -24.87
C PRO A 21 12.42 1.29 -23.78
N ALA A 22 11.30 0.56 -23.76
CA ALA A 22 10.35 0.63 -22.68
C ALA A 22 11.13 0.31 -21.39
N THR A 23 11.26 1.28 -20.51
CA THR A 23 11.78 1.02 -19.15
C THR A 23 10.92 -0.10 -18.58
N PRO A 24 11.52 -1.23 -18.13
CA PRO A 24 10.73 -2.26 -17.47
C PRO A 24 9.95 -1.60 -16.33
N PRO A 25 8.68 -1.96 -16.12
CA PRO A 25 7.93 -1.47 -14.97
C PRO A 25 8.79 -1.77 -13.75
N ALA A 26 9.00 -0.75 -12.91
CA ALA A 26 9.71 -0.91 -11.65
C ALA A 26 9.10 -2.14 -10.97
N SER A 27 9.94 -3.11 -10.60
CA SER A 27 9.52 -4.31 -9.88
C SER A 27 8.60 -3.88 -8.77
N ALA A 28 7.37 -4.40 -8.77
CA ALA A 28 6.42 -4.12 -7.71
C ALA A 28 7.08 -4.59 -6.42
N THR A 29 7.58 -3.65 -5.64
CA THR A 29 8.02 -3.93 -4.27
C THR A 29 6.79 -4.38 -3.52
N ASP A 30 6.87 -5.53 -2.88
CA ASP A 30 5.80 -6.07 -2.07
C ASP A 30 5.24 -4.97 -1.17
N ALA A 31 3.91 -4.73 -1.25
CA ALA A 31 3.26 -3.73 -0.43
C ALA A 31 3.31 -4.20 1.03
N GLY A 32 4.23 -3.60 1.75
CA GLY A 32 4.40 -3.77 3.20
C GLY A 32 4.28 -2.42 3.89
N PRO A 33 4.36 -2.38 5.23
CA PRO A 33 4.44 -1.12 5.93
C PRO A 33 5.60 -0.28 5.38
N THR A 34 5.28 0.92 4.92
CA THR A 34 6.30 1.85 4.39
C THR A 34 6.95 2.57 5.56
N THR A 35 8.27 2.49 5.66
CA THR A 35 9.05 3.26 6.64
C THR A 35 9.92 4.27 5.91
N LEU A 36 9.84 5.55 6.31
CA LEU A 36 10.55 6.64 5.66
C LEU A 36 11.00 7.67 6.68
N THR A 37 12.17 8.27 6.48
CA THR A 37 12.63 9.43 7.24
C THR A 37 12.58 10.68 6.37
N LEU A 38 11.95 11.74 6.89
CA LEU A 38 11.90 13.06 6.27
C LEU A 38 12.55 14.09 7.19
N TYR A 39 13.40 14.91 6.60
CA TYR A 39 14.06 16.05 7.23
C TYR A 39 13.38 17.34 6.80
N GLY A 40 12.95 18.14 7.78
CA GLY A 40 12.25 19.41 7.55
C GLY A 40 13.08 20.61 7.94
N ASP A 41 13.27 21.55 7.01
CA ASP A 41 13.95 22.82 7.19
C ASP A 41 12.98 23.94 6.75
N SER A 42 12.69 24.89 7.62
CA SER A 42 11.70 25.95 7.38
C SER A 42 11.98 26.81 6.15
N GLY A 43 13.25 27.03 5.82
CA GLY A 43 13.68 27.83 4.69
C GLY A 43 13.90 27.05 3.39
N ARG A 44 14.23 25.74 3.48
CA ARG A 44 14.62 24.92 2.33
C ARG A 44 13.62 23.83 1.97
N GLY A 45 12.70 23.47 2.88
CA GLY A 45 11.66 22.49 2.61
C GLY A 45 11.92 21.10 3.21
N TRP A 46 11.44 20.06 2.53
CA TRP A 46 11.58 18.66 2.97
C TRP A 46 12.69 17.94 2.19
N GLY A 47 13.34 16.94 2.81
CA GLY A 47 14.35 16.10 2.18
C GLY A 47 14.45 14.71 2.76
N LEU A 48 15.13 13.79 2.04
CA LEU A 48 15.42 12.43 2.52
C LEU A 48 16.66 12.38 3.42
N ASN A 49 17.41 13.45 3.50
CA ASN A 49 18.49 13.64 4.45
C ASN A 49 18.61 15.12 4.82
N ARG A 50 19.37 15.42 5.87
CA ARG A 50 19.51 16.79 6.42
C ARG A 50 20.10 17.81 5.43
N THR A 51 20.93 17.37 4.49
CA THR A 51 21.65 18.23 3.55
C THR A 51 20.94 18.43 2.21
N THR A 52 19.95 17.61 1.89
CA THR A 52 19.21 17.66 0.62
C THR A 52 17.74 18.04 0.79
N THR A 53 17.46 18.94 1.74
CA THR A 53 16.13 19.55 1.85
C THR A 53 15.88 20.49 0.69
N THR A 54 14.70 20.41 0.04
CA THR A 54 14.33 21.19 -1.15
C THR A 54 12.85 21.58 -1.14
N THR A 55 12.53 22.61 -1.89
CA THR A 55 11.15 23.03 -2.20
C THR A 55 10.91 22.92 -3.71
N PRO A 56 10.00 22.07 -4.21
CA PRO A 56 9.26 21.06 -3.45
C PRO A 56 10.18 19.95 -2.91
N GLY A 57 9.72 19.32 -1.84
CA GLY A 57 10.35 18.12 -1.27
C GLY A 57 10.18 16.88 -2.15
N PRO A 58 10.73 15.72 -1.72
CA PRO A 58 10.69 14.48 -2.49
C PRO A 58 9.24 14.00 -2.74
N THR A 59 9.01 13.37 -3.89
CA THR A 59 7.78 12.61 -4.11
C THR A 59 7.82 11.33 -3.30
N ILE A 60 6.81 11.11 -2.46
CA ILE A 60 6.64 9.92 -1.65
C ILE A 60 5.58 9.05 -2.29
N THR A 61 5.88 7.76 -2.54
CA THR A 61 4.87 6.80 -2.99
C THR A 61 4.56 5.84 -1.86
N VAL A 62 3.26 5.68 -1.55
CA VAL A 62 2.74 4.80 -0.49
C VAL A 62 1.57 4.00 -1.01
N TYR A 63 1.27 2.87 -0.36
CA TYR A 63 0.16 2.03 -0.75
C TYR A 63 -1.11 2.34 0.06
N LEU A 64 -2.23 2.43 -0.64
CA LEU A 64 -3.56 2.61 -0.07
C LEU A 64 -3.85 1.49 0.94
N GLY A 65 -4.31 1.86 2.14
CA GLY A 65 -4.70 0.92 3.19
C GLY A 65 -3.56 0.25 3.95
N TYR A 66 -2.29 0.51 3.59
CA TYR A 66 -1.14 0.00 4.33
C TYR A 66 -0.58 1.03 5.32
N PRO A 67 -0.11 0.59 6.50
CA PRO A 67 0.51 1.51 7.45
C PRO A 67 1.77 2.17 6.89
N VAL A 68 1.90 3.48 7.12
CA VAL A 68 3.07 4.28 6.79
C VAL A 68 3.65 4.83 8.08
N ALA A 69 4.94 4.58 8.34
CA ALA A 69 5.66 5.15 9.47
C ALA A 69 6.68 6.19 8.98
N LEU A 70 6.42 7.46 9.30
CA LEU A 70 7.33 8.56 9.00
C LEU A 70 8.12 8.92 10.25
N THR A 71 9.44 8.88 10.16
CA THR A 71 10.32 9.57 11.11
C THR A 71 10.55 10.98 10.61
N LEU A 72 9.98 11.98 11.31
CA LEU A 72 10.09 13.40 10.99
C LEU A 72 11.19 14.02 11.84
N VAL A 73 12.17 14.65 11.21
CA VAL A 73 13.36 15.21 11.87
C VAL A 73 13.50 16.69 11.53
N GLY A 74 13.60 17.53 12.54
CA GLY A 74 13.91 18.95 12.34
C GLY A 74 15.35 19.14 11.86
N ALA A 75 15.54 19.90 10.77
CA ALA A 75 16.80 20.09 10.09
C ALA A 75 17.26 21.56 10.03
N ASP A 76 16.52 22.47 10.66
CA ASP A 76 16.90 23.88 10.73
C ASP A 76 18.27 24.04 11.37
N PRO A 77 19.11 24.98 10.87
CA PRO A 77 20.44 25.23 11.40
C PRO A 77 20.38 25.74 12.86
N PRO A 78 21.26 25.28 13.76
CA PRO A 78 21.37 25.84 15.09
C PRO A 78 21.71 27.35 15.05
N PRO A 79 21.22 28.15 16.03
CA PRO A 79 20.47 27.75 17.25
C PRO A 79 18.94 27.74 17.07
N ALA A 80 18.42 27.74 15.85
CA ALA A 80 16.99 27.84 15.58
C ALA A 80 16.20 26.67 16.20
N GLN A 81 15.18 27.04 16.97
CA GLN A 81 14.17 26.11 17.49
C GLN A 81 12.86 26.37 16.78
N VAL A 82 12.68 25.73 15.62
CA VAL A 82 11.53 25.94 14.74
C VAL A 82 10.54 24.80 14.91
N THR A 83 9.27 25.16 15.06
CA THR A 83 8.18 24.18 15.17
C THR A 83 7.70 23.73 13.80
N HIS A 84 7.57 22.44 13.65
CA HIS A 84 7.09 21.78 12.45
C HIS A 84 5.98 20.79 12.76
N ASN A 85 5.22 20.43 11.72
CA ASN A 85 4.43 19.21 11.64
C ASN A 85 4.38 18.73 10.20
N TRP A 86 3.70 17.62 9.98
CA TRP A 86 3.49 17.06 8.66
C TRP A 86 2.03 16.68 8.51
N PHE A 87 1.39 17.04 7.39
CA PHE A 87 0.03 16.63 7.08
C PHE A 87 -0.16 16.43 5.58
N ILE A 88 -1.21 15.67 5.21
CA ILE A 88 -1.62 15.49 3.82
C ILE A 88 -2.78 16.44 3.55
N ASP A 89 -2.55 17.42 2.67
CA ASP A 89 -3.55 18.34 2.17
C ASP A 89 -4.25 17.71 0.95
N TYR A 90 -5.39 17.06 1.19
CA TYR A 90 -6.14 16.36 0.14
C TYR A 90 -6.99 17.29 -0.74
N ASN A 91 -7.35 18.45 -0.25
CA ASN A 91 -8.22 19.41 -0.94
C ASN A 91 -7.50 20.63 -1.49
N GLY A 92 -6.21 20.81 -1.19
CA GLY A 92 -5.36 21.86 -1.70
C GLY A 92 -5.58 23.24 -1.05
N ASN A 93 -6.22 23.28 0.13
CA ASN A 93 -6.56 24.56 0.79
C ASN A 93 -5.45 25.11 1.70
N ASN A 94 -4.33 24.40 1.87
CA ASN A 94 -3.18 24.71 2.72
C ASN A 94 -3.49 24.76 4.23
N GLN A 95 -4.59 24.12 4.66
CA GLN A 95 -5.01 24.01 6.05
C GLN A 95 -5.12 22.55 6.44
N THR A 96 -5.11 22.30 7.74
CA THR A 96 -5.34 20.95 8.27
C THR A 96 -6.81 20.77 8.56
N ASP A 97 -7.46 19.87 7.84
CA ASP A 97 -8.89 19.62 7.96
C ASP A 97 -9.20 18.30 8.71
N PRO A 98 -10.42 18.18 9.28
CA PRO A 98 -10.87 16.92 9.83
C PRO A 98 -10.82 15.78 8.80
N GLY A 99 -10.20 14.66 9.17
CA GLY A 99 -10.03 13.50 8.27
C GLY A 99 -8.76 13.52 7.42
N GLU A 100 -7.93 14.53 7.56
CA GLU A 100 -6.58 14.56 7.00
C GLU A 100 -5.57 13.93 7.97
N ASN A 101 -4.60 13.22 7.41
CA ASN A 101 -3.53 12.63 8.19
C ASN A 101 -2.55 13.72 8.63
N LYS A 102 -2.44 13.95 9.94
CA LYS A 102 -1.58 14.99 10.53
C LYS A 102 -0.76 14.44 11.68
N SER A 103 0.54 14.77 11.72
CA SER A 103 1.43 14.49 12.84
C SER A 103 1.19 15.43 14.01
N ALA A 104 1.67 15.05 15.20
CA ALA A 104 1.91 16.02 16.26
C ALA A 104 3.00 17.03 15.84
N ASP A 105 3.06 18.14 16.55
CA ASP A 105 4.12 19.13 16.37
C ASP A 105 5.45 18.61 16.92
N PHE A 106 6.55 18.99 16.29
CA PHE A 106 7.92 18.74 16.77
C PHE A 106 8.80 19.96 16.51
N THR A 107 9.86 20.10 17.28
CA THR A 107 10.74 21.27 17.20
C THR A 107 12.15 20.85 16.80
N SER A 108 12.75 21.57 15.84
CA SER A 108 14.16 21.39 15.50
C SER A 108 15.07 21.60 16.71
N PRO A 109 16.11 20.77 16.91
CA PRO A 109 16.56 19.65 16.05
C PRO A 109 15.92 18.29 16.41
N GLY A 110 14.80 18.26 17.14
CA GLY A 110 14.11 17.05 17.59
C GLY A 110 13.50 16.24 16.46
N SER A 111 12.92 15.11 16.83
CA SER A 111 12.24 14.21 15.90
C SER A 111 11.04 13.53 16.54
N ILE A 112 10.08 13.10 15.70
CA ILE A 112 8.94 12.25 16.10
C ILE A 112 8.76 11.12 15.08
N VAL A 113 8.10 10.05 15.51
CA VAL A 113 7.57 9.03 14.61
C VAL A 113 6.06 9.24 14.48
N PHE A 114 5.60 9.36 13.24
CA PHE A 114 4.19 9.50 12.91
C PHE A 114 3.73 8.33 12.07
N THR A 115 2.70 7.61 12.52
CA THR A 115 2.13 6.48 11.79
C THR A 115 0.73 6.81 11.33
N PHE A 116 0.41 6.51 10.07
CA PHE A 116 -0.92 6.70 9.50
C PHE A 116 -1.22 5.62 8.45
N VAL A 117 -2.49 5.49 8.08
CA VAL A 117 -2.95 4.62 6.99
C VAL A 117 -3.62 5.51 5.94
N PRO A 118 -3.10 5.56 4.71
CA PRO A 118 -3.74 6.31 3.62
C PRO A 118 -5.09 5.70 3.26
N THR A 119 -6.14 6.52 3.16
CA THR A 119 -7.51 6.07 2.88
C THR A 119 -8.07 6.54 1.55
N ARG A 120 -7.32 7.37 0.82
CA ARG A 120 -7.72 7.94 -0.48
C ARG A 120 -6.63 7.71 -1.51
N GLU A 121 -6.98 7.12 -2.64
CA GLU A 121 -6.07 6.95 -3.78
C GLU A 121 -5.88 8.28 -4.50
N GLY A 122 -4.71 8.45 -5.12
CA GLY A 122 -4.38 9.59 -5.96
C GLY A 122 -3.15 10.36 -5.49
N ASN A 123 -2.94 11.52 -6.10
CA ASN A 123 -1.88 12.44 -5.72
C ASN A 123 -2.46 13.50 -4.78
N ALA A 124 -1.75 13.76 -3.68
CA ALA A 124 -2.01 14.85 -2.76
C ALA A 124 -0.72 15.59 -2.46
N THR A 125 -0.83 16.72 -1.78
CA THR A 125 0.34 17.46 -1.33
C THR A 125 0.55 17.23 0.16
N TYR A 126 1.75 16.83 0.58
CA TYR A 126 2.09 16.87 2.00
C TYR A 126 2.77 18.18 2.35
N LYS A 127 2.54 18.70 3.57
CA LYS A 127 2.95 20.05 3.99
C LYS A 127 3.33 20.14 5.45
N CYS A 128 3.99 21.22 5.82
CA CYS A 128 4.02 21.74 7.19
C CYS A 128 3.02 22.89 7.30
N GLN A 129 2.12 22.88 8.28
CA GLN A 129 1.13 23.97 8.44
C GLN A 129 1.76 25.32 8.75
N TYR A 130 2.94 25.34 9.39
CA TYR A 130 3.64 26.56 9.78
C TYR A 130 4.47 27.17 8.63
N HIS A 131 4.89 26.32 7.66
CA HIS A 131 5.79 26.69 6.57
C HIS A 131 5.28 26.15 5.22
N PHE A 132 3.97 26.25 4.96
CA PHE A 132 3.31 25.63 3.80
C PHE A 132 3.82 26.13 2.45
N SER A 133 4.46 27.31 2.39
CA SER A 133 5.03 27.89 1.16
C SER A 133 6.40 27.31 0.79
N THR A 134 7.15 26.80 1.78
CA THR A 134 8.48 26.22 1.58
C THR A 134 8.48 24.71 1.85
N MET A 135 7.76 24.25 2.86
CA MET A 135 7.76 22.87 3.30
C MET A 135 6.56 22.10 2.73
N PHE A 136 6.63 21.74 1.44
CA PHE A 136 5.64 20.91 0.77
C PHE A 136 6.29 19.93 -0.21
N GLY A 137 5.58 18.85 -0.56
CA GLY A 137 5.98 17.89 -1.57
C GLY A 137 4.78 17.07 -2.01
N THR A 138 4.98 16.09 -2.91
CA THR A 138 3.92 15.24 -3.43
C THR A 138 3.90 13.91 -2.71
N ILE A 139 2.72 13.48 -2.27
CA ILE A 139 2.46 12.09 -1.87
C ILE A 139 1.57 11.44 -2.94
N ARG A 140 2.04 10.30 -3.46
CA ARG A 140 1.32 9.47 -4.41
C ARG A 140 0.81 8.23 -3.68
N ILE A 141 -0.50 8.12 -3.52
CA ILE A 141 -1.16 7.00 -2.87
C ILE A 141 -1.70 6.09 -3.97
N VAL A 142 -1.21 4.86 -4.04
CA VAL A 142 -1.54 3.91 -5.11
C VAL A 142 -2.18 2.65 -4.56
N ALA A 143 -3.19 2.12 -5.27
CA ALA A 143 -3.71 0.81 -4.97
C ALA A 143 -2.68 -0.27 -5.35
N GLN A 144 -2.62 -1.34 -4.57
CA GLN A 144 -1.84 -2.51 -4.91
C GLN A 144 -2.53 -3.27 -6.04
N THR A 145 -1.81 -3.48 -7.16
CA THR A 145 -2.31 -4.21 -8.32
C THR A 145 -1.47 -5.45 -8.66
N ASN A 146 -0.36 -5.65 -7.93
CA ASN A 146 0.48 -6.83 -8.08
C ASN A 146 0.89 -7.33 -6.71
N VAL A 147 0.90 -8.64 -6.52
CA VAL A 147 1.36 -9.28 -5.29
C VAL A 147 2.05 -10.60 -5.62
N THR A 148 3.20 -10.84 -4.98
CA THR A 148 3.87 -12.13 -4.97
C THR A 148 3.61 -12.79 -3.63
N LEU A 149 3.11 -14.03 -3.64
CA LEU A 149 2.92 -14.85 -2.45
C LEU A 149 3.72 -16.14 -2.55
N TYR A 150 4.46 -16.42 -1.50
CA TYR A 150 5.17 -17.68 -1.30
C TYR A 150 4.32 -18.59 -0.42
N ALA A 151 4.21 -19.86 -0.83
CA ALA A 151 3.35 -20.88 -0.26
C ALA A 151 4.16 -22.03 0.34
N ASP A 152 3.77 -22.47 1.52
CA ASP A 152 4.27 -23.70 2.17
C ASP A 152 3.10 -24.34 2.96
N ALA A 153 2.82 -25.61 2.70
CA ALA A 153 1.70 -26.34 3.30
C ALA A 153 1.72 -26.37 4.84
N GLY A 154 2.91 -26.40 5.44
CA GLY A 154 3.09 -26.46 6.88
C GLY A 154 3.22 -25.09 7.56
N LEU A 155 3.73 -24.09 6.83
CA LEU A 155 4.03 -22.77 7.39
C LEU A 155 2.98 -21.70 7.01
N GLY A 156 2.32 -21.80 5.86
CA GLY A 156 1.31 -20.87 5.42
C GLY A 156 1.71 -20.02 4.21
N TRP A 157 1.46 -18.71 4.27
CA TRP A 157 1.74 -17.73 3.23
C TRP A 157 2.76 -16.67 3.65
N GLY A 158 3.55 -16.14 2.71
CA GLY A 158 4.48 -15.05 2.94
C GLY A 158 4.66 -14.14 1.72
N LEU A 159 5.06 -12.88 1.95
CA LEU A 159 5.47 -11.97 0.87
C LEU A 159 6.87 -12.28 0.34
N THR A 160 7.65 -13.01 1.09
CA THR A 160 8.96 -13.55 0.71
C THR A 160 9.08 -15.00 1.19
N ASN A 161 9.99 -15.76 0.63
CA ASN A 161 10.29 -17.13 1.09
C ASN A 161 10.81 -17.22 2.54
N LYS A 162 11.18 -16.08 3.15
CA LYS A 162 11.68 -15.99 4.54
C LYS A 162 10.60 -15.54 5.54
N THR A 163 9.45 -15.06 5.05
CA THR A 163 8.39 -14.48 5.89
C THR A 163 7.11 -15.31 5.86
N ILE A 164 7.19 -16.57 5.43
CA ILE A 164 6.05 -17.49 5.40
C ILE A 164 5.60 -17.78 6.83
N ARG A 165 4.29 -17.66 7.07
CA ARG A 165 3.68 -17.85 8.40
C ARG A 165 2.17 -18.10 8.29
N SER A 166 1.58 -18.58 9.37
CA SER A 166 0.13 -18.68 9.57
C SER A 166 -0.29 -17.83 10.81
N PRO A 167 -1.25 -16.91 10.71
CA PRO A 167 -1.86 -16.45 9.46
C PRO A 167 -0.86 -15.71 8.57
N GLY A 168 -1.08 -15.77 7.27
CA GLY A 168 -0.29 -15.07 6.25
C GLY A 168 -0.38 -13.55 6.34
N PRO A 169 0.27 -12.82 5.43
CA PRO A 169 0.24 -11.36 5.41
C PRO A 169 -1.17 -10.81 5.18
N GLN A 170 -1.49 -9.67 5.77
CA GLN A 170 -2.67 -8.92 5.37
C GLN A 170 -2.47 -8.36 3.97
N LEU A 171 -3.44 -8.61 3.09
CA LEU A 171 -3.50 -8.05 1.74
C LEU A 171 -4.51 -6.91 1.70
N VAL A 172 -4.22 -5.82 0.98
CA VAL A 172 -5.15 -4.71 0.82
C VAL A 172 -5.27 -4.36 -0.66
N PHE A 173 -6.49 -4.35 -1.16
CA PHE A 173 -6.81 -4.06 -2.56
C PHE A 173 -7.93 -3.04 -2.68
N LEU A 174 -8.18 -2.58 -3.90
CA LEU A 174 -9.31 -1.72 -4.24
C LEU A 174 -10.35 -2.52 -5.04
N SER A 175 -11.62 -2.40 -4.69
CA SER A 175 -12.72 -3.01 -5.43
C SER A 175 -12.77 -2.47 -6.86
N GLY A 176 -13.18 -3.30 -7.81
CA GLY A 176 -13.20 -2.95 -9.23
C GLY A 176 -11.83 -3.06 -9.92
N THR A 177 -10.78 -3.52 -9.23
CA THR A 177 -9.44 -3.65 -9.82
C THR A 177 -9.11 -5.08 -10.23
N ASN A 178 -8.23 -5.21 -11.22
CA ASN A 178 -7.58 -6.46 -11.57
C ASN A 178 -6.24 -6.54 -10.84
N VAL A 179 -6.05 -7.55 -10.01
CA VAL A 179 -4.81 -7.81 -9.29
C VAL A 179 -4.07 -8.96 -9.94
N THR A 180 -2.79 -8.76 -10.24
CA THR A 180 -1.89 -9.81 -10.72
C THR A 180 -1.27 -10.52 -9.51
N PHE A 181 -1.56 -11.80 -9.36
CA PHE A 181 -0.94 -12.68 -8.37
C PHE A 181 0.19 -13.48 -9.01
N THR A 182 1.36 -13.48 -8.37
CA THR A 182 2.45 -14.41 -8.65
C THR A 182 2.57 -15.35 -7.44
N LEU A 183 2.22 -16.62 -7.63
CA LEU A 183 2.13 -17.63 -6.59
C LEU A 183 3.27 -18.64 -6.76
N ILE A 184 4.08 -18.81 -5.71
CA ILE A 184 5.30 -19.61 -5.74
C ILE A 184 5.32 -20.54 -4.53
N ALA A 185 5.23 -21.84 -4.75
CA ALA A 185 5.47 -22.79 -3.66
C ALA A 185 6.97 -22.94 -3.41
N VAL A 186 7.39 -23.00 -2.14
CA VAL A 186 8.81 -23.13 -1.80
C VAL A 186 9.34 -24.53 -2.13
N ALA A 187 10.65 -24.63 -2.37
CA ALA A 187 11.28 -25.90 -2.78
C ALA A 187 11.15 -27.02 -1.73
N THR A 188 11.06 -26.68 -0.46
CA THR A 188 10.84 -27.63 0.66
C THR A 188 9.45 -28.24 0.67
N ASP A 189 8.49 -27.65 -0.03
CA ASP A 189 7.11 -28.11 -0.16
C ASP A 189 6.91 -28.94 -1.44
N SER A 190 7.86 -29.80 -1.73
CA SER A 190 7.86 -30.64 -2.93
C SER A 190 6.64 -31.57 -2.94
N SER A 191 6.03 -31.74 -4.11
CA SER A 191 4.84 -32.57 -4.35
C SER A 191 3.51 -32.09 -3.73
N LYS A 192 3.48 -30.94 -3.09
CA LYS A 192 2.23 -30.33 -2.60
C LYS A 192 1.59 -29.46 -3.67
N GLN A 193 0.28 -29.53 -3.72
CA GLN A 193 -0.54 -28.73 -4.62
C GLN A 193 -1.17 -27.60 -3.81
N HIS A 194 -1.21 -26.43 -4.41
CA HIS A 194 -1.76 -25.22 -3.80
C HIS A 194 -2.64 -24.50 -4.80
N ASP A 195 -3.56 -23.73 -4.28
CA ASP A 195 -4.30 -22.69 -4.97
C ASP A 195 -4.42 -21.46 -4.08
N PHE A 196 -5.07 -20.44 -4.56
CA PHE A 196 -5.42 -19.26 -3.80
C PHE A 196 -6.88 -18.90 -4.10
N PHE A 197 -7.69 -18.73 -3.06
CA PHE A 197 -9.04 -18.21 -3.21
C PHE A 197 -9.38 -17.21 -2.11
N ILE A 198 -10.34 -16.33 -2.37
CA ILE A 198 -10.87 -15.38 -1.38
C ILE A 198 -12.27 -15.87 -0.99
N ASP A 199 -12.42 -16.22 0.26
CA ASP A 199 -13.66 -16.67 0.86
C ASP A 199 -14.55 -15.46 1.18
N TYR A 200 -15.58 -15.25 0.38
CA TYR A 200 -16.52 -14.15 0.53
C TYR A 200 -17.69 -14.46 1.46
N ASN A 201 -17.97 -15.72 1.70
CA ASN A 201 -19.14 -16.19 2.46
C ASN A 201 -18.79 -16.75 3.85
N GLY A 202 -17.50 -17.02 4.14
CA GLY A 202 -16.99 -17.49 5.42
C GLY A 202 -17.10 -18.99 5.64
N ASP A 203 -17.30 -19.80 4.57
CA ASP A 203 -17.45 -21.26 4.67
C ASP A 203 -16.14 -22.03 4.56
N GLN A 204 -15.01 -21.36 4.28
CA GLN A 204 -13.66 -21.90 4.08
C GLN A 204 -13.54 -22.86 2.89
N LEU A 205 -14.47 -22.81 1.96
CA LEU A 205 -14.50 -23.62 0.74
C LEU A 205 -14.62 -22.70 -0.48
N PRO A 206 -13.95 -23.03 -1.59
CA PRO A 206 -14.11 -22.22 -2.80
C PRO A 206 -15.51 -22.42 -3.38
N SER A 207 -16.29 -21.34 -3.39
CA SER A 207 -17.68 -21.31 -3.84
C SER A 207 -17.84 -20.58 -5.16
N VAL A 208 -18.98 -20.79 -5.85
CA VAL A 208 -19.28 -20.09 -7.08
C VAL A 208 -19.39 -18.58 -6.84
N GLY A 209 -18.65 -17.79 -7.63
CA GLY A 209 -18.60 -16.34 -7.50
C GLY A 209 -17.48 -15.83 -6.59
N GLU A 210 -16.68 -16.72 -6.05
CA GLU A 210 -15.46 -16.37 -5.32
C GLU A 210 -14.24 -16.37 -6.22
N PRO A 211 -13.32 -15.42 -6.04
CA PRO A 211 -12.07 -15.41 -6.79
C PRO A 211 -11.22 -16.61 -6.41
N LYS A 212 -10.91 -17.46 -7.38
CA LYS A 212 -10.05 -18.65 -7.21
C LYS A 212 -9.06 -18.76 -8.37
N THR A 213 -7.84 -19.19 -8.06
CA THR A 213 -6.80 -19.47 -9.05
C THR A 213 -6.84 -20.92 -9.53
N ALA A 214 -6.14 -21.19 -10.62
CA ALA A 214 -5.70 -22.55 -10.92
C ALA A 214 -4.67 -23.03 -9.89
N ASP A 215 -4.45 -24.35 -9.87
CA ASP A 215 -3.47 -24.97 -8.99
C ASP A 215 -2.03 -24.67 -9.43
N PHE A 216 -1.14 -24.63 -8.44
CA PHE A 216 0.29 -24.45 -8.64
C PHE A 216 1.10 -25.31 -7.63
N ASN A 217 2.38 -25.46 -7.90
CA ASN A 217 3.32 -26.18 -7.03
C ASN A 217 4.74 -25.63 -7.17
N ASN A 218 5.71 -26.23 -6.52
CA ASN A 218 7.10 -25.76 -6.53
C ASN A 218 7.82 -25.90 -7.90
N THR A 219 7.31 -26.73 -8.81
CA THR A 219 7.83 -26.88 -10.17
C THR A 219 7.05 -26.08 -11.19
N ASN A 220 5.86 -25.62 -10.85
CA ASN A 220 4.97 -24.87 -11.74
C ASN A 220 4.36 -23.68 -10.99
N PRO A 221 5.10 -22.57 -10.80
CA PRO A 221 4.56 -21.35 -10.24
C PRO A 221 3.50 -20.77 -11.15
N LEU A 222 2.55 -20.03 -10.58
CA LEU A 222 1.42 -19.46 -11.29
C LEU A 222 1.48 -17.93 -11.28
N THR A 223 1.32 -17.31 -12.45
CA THR A 223 0.99 -15.88 -12.54
C THR A 223 -0.37 -15.74 -13.20
N THR A 224 -1.30 -15.09 -12.50
CA THR A 224 -2.68 -14.94 -12.96
C THR A 224 -3.25 -13.58 -12.54
N LYS A 225 -4.34 -13.17 -13.19
CA LYS A 225 -5.10 -11.96 -12.81
C LYS A 225 -6.44 -12.35 -12.21
N ILE A 226 -6.76 -11.75 -11.09
CA ILE A 226 -8.04 -11.88 -10.41
C ILE A 226 -8.72 -10.51 -10.41
N HIS A 227 -9.99 -10.46 -10.82
CA HIS A 227 -10.83 -9.28 -10.66
C HIS A 227 -11.49 -9.30 -9.29
N LEU A 228 -11.39 -8.19 -8.56
CA LEU A 228 -11.97 -8.03 -7.21
C LEU A 228 -13.16 -7.09 -7.29
N ASP A 229 -14.35 -7.61 -7.29
CA ASP A 229 -15.61 -6.86 -7.48
C ASP A 229 -16.34 -6.51 -6.17
N ARG A 230 -15.97 -7.14 -5.06
CA ARG A 230 -16.66 -7.03 -3.77
C ARG A 230 -15.80 -6.36 -2.72
N ALA A 231 -16.23 -5.20 -2.21
CA ALA A 231 -15.59 -4.55 -1.06
C ALA A 231 -15.96 -5.27 0.24
N GLY A 232 -14.99 -5.37 1.16
CA GLY A 232 -15.18 -6.01 2.46
C GLY A 232 -13.89 -6.46 3.10
N ASN A 233 -14.03 -7.09 4.26
CA ASN A 233 -12.92 -7.76 4.95
C ASN A 233 -13.18 -9.27 4.88
N PHE A 234 -12.30 -9.99 4.22
CA PHE A 234 -12.44 -11.40 3.91
C PHE A 234 -11.22 -12.18 4.37
N THR A 235 -11.28 -13.50 4.28
CA THR A 235 -10.13 -14.39 4.47
C THR A 235 -9.76 -15.03 3.13
N TYR A 236 -8.47 -15.13 2.85
CA TYR A 236 -7.98 -15.92 1.73
C TYR A 236 -7.40 -17.24 2.23
N TYR A 237 -7.51 -18.28 1.42
CA TYR A 237 -7.09 -19.65 1.75
C TYR A 237 -6.39 -20.34 0.57
N CYS A 238 -5.75 -21.47 0.88
CA CYS A 238 -5.53 -22.60 -0.03
C CYS A 238 -6.52 -23.69 0.33
N GLU A 239 -7.30 -24.22 -0.63
CA GLU A 239 -8.32 -25.24 -0.34
C GLU A 239 -7.72 -26.54 0.20
N TYR A 240 -6.48 -26.89 -0.22
CA TYR A 240 -5.78 -28.09 0.21
C TYR A 240 -5.21 -28.00 1.63
N HIS A 241 -4.94 -26.80 2.14
CA HIS A 241 -4.24 -26.57 3.40
C HIS A 241 -4.87 -25.42 4.21
N SER A 242 -6.20 -25.32 4.25
CA SER A 242 -6.92 -24.18 4.85
C SER A 242 -6.59 -23.95 6.34
N GLY A 243 -6.19 -24.99 7.08
CA GLY A 243 -5.80 -24.88 8.48
C GLY A 243 -4.50 -24.09 8.73
N THR A 244 -3.58 -24.09 7.77
CA THR A 244 -2.29 -23.37 7.85
C THR A 244 -2.20 -22.24 6.85
N MET A 245 -2.70 -22.44 5.64
CA MET A 245 -2.57 -21.50 4.53
C MET A 245 -3.79 -20.60 4.43
N HIS A 246 -3.88 -19.63 5.35
CA HIS A 246 -4.92 -18.60 5.36
C HIS A 246 -4.35 -17.24 5.76
N GLY A 247 -5.07 -16.16 5.45
CA GLY A 247 -4.72 -14.80 5.85
C GLY A 247 -5.87 -13.83 5.55
N ASN A 248 -5.74 -12.59 5.98
CA ASN A 248 -6.78 -11.57 5.83
C ASN A 248 -6.58 -10.77 4.54
N VAL A 249 -7.68 -10.45 3.86
CA VAL A 249 -7.71 -9.53 2.73
C VAL A 249 -8.77 -8.46 2.95
N LEU A 250 -8.35 -7.20 2.91
CA LEU A 250 -9.22 -6.04 2.96
C LEU A 250 -9.38 -5.49 1.54
N ILE A 251 -10.60 -5.49 1.02
CA ILE A 251 -10.93 -4.90 -0.28
C ILE A 251 -11.68 -3.60 -0.02
N LEU A 252 -11.02 -2.49 -0.27
CA LEU A 252 -11.57 -1.15 -0.07
C LEU A 252 -12.56 -0.82 -1.18
N GLY A 253 -13.71 -0.24 -0.84
CA GLY A 253 -14.66 0.27 -1.82
C GLY A 253 -14.09 1.49 -2.54
N VAL A 254 -14.33 1.59 -3.85
CA VAL A 254 -14.08 2.84 -4.58
C VAL A 254 -15.05 3.88 -4.04
N PRO A 255 -14.60 5.06 -3.57
CA PRO A 255 -15.50 6.14 -3.26
C PRO A 255 -16.29 6.50 -4.51
N VAL A 256 -17.60 6.27 -4.53
CA VAL A 256 -18.45 6.75 -5.61
C VAL A 256 -18.37 8.28 -5.55
N PRO A 257 -17.98 8.99 -6.62
CA PRO A 257 -18.03 10.42 -6.65
C PRO A 257 -19.50 10.83 -6.52
N THR A 258 -19.95 11.14 -5.32
CA THR A 258 -21.25 11.75 -5.13
C THR A 258 -21.14 13.16 -5.69
N GLY A 259 -21.73 13.36 -6.87
CA GLY A 259 -21.84 14.70 -7.45
C GLY A 259 -22.49 15.64 -6.45
N GLY A 260 -21.71 16.59 -5.93
CA GLY A 260 -22.16 17.68 -5.09
C GLY A 260 -22.59 17.27 -3.69
N GLY A 261 -21.68 17.33 -2.73
CA GLY A 261 -21.95 17.25 -1.30
C GLY A 261 -21.18 16.13 -0.60
N PHE A 262 -20.14 16.51 0.13
CA PHE A 262 -19.41 15.60 1.02
C PHE A 262 -20.32 15.16 2.19
N ASN A 263 -20.99 14.03 2.07
CA ASN A 263 -21.64 13.39 3.23
C ASN A 263 -20.60 12.55 3.99
N VAL A 264 -20.03 13.14 5.03
CA VAL A 264 -19.05 12.53 5.96
C VAL A 264 -19.66 11.44 6.87
N ALA A 265 -20.90 11.01 6.62
CA ALA A 265 -21.69 10.21 7.57
C ALA A 265 -21.37 8.69 7.58
N LEU A 266 -20.49 8.16 6.74
CA LEU A 266 -20.28 6.71 6.62
C LEU A 266 -18.92 6.17 7.16
N ILE A 267 -18.04 7.04 7.69
CA ILE A 267 -16.72 6.61 8.16
C ILE A 267 -16.64 6.24 9.67
N PRO A 268 -17.54 6.67 10.57
CA PRO A 268 -17.40 6.34 12.00
C PRO A 268 -17.55 4.84 12.33
N GLY A 269 -18.26 4.07 11.51
CA GLY A 269 -18.55 2.66 11.82
C GLY A 269 -17.35 1.73 11.68
N ILE A 270 -16.46 1.97 10.72
CA ILE A 270 -15.35 1.06 10.41
C ILE A 270 -14.18 1.25 11.38
N MET A 271 -13.89 2.48 11.81
CA MET A 271 -12.87 2.72 12.83
C MET A 271 -13.26 2.19 14.23
N LEU A 272 -14.54 2.19 14.57
CA LEU A 272 -15.03 1.65 15.86
C LEU A 272 -14.94 0.13 15.92
N LEU A 273 -15.08 -0.59 14.80
CA LEU A 273 -14.94 -2.06 14.77
C LEU A 273 -13.48 -2.51 14.90
N ALA A 274 -12.52 -1.78 14.35
CA ALA A 274 -11.09 -2.09 14.51
C ALA A 274 -10.60 -1.83 15.94
N LEU A 275 -11.04 -0.75 16.58
CA LEU A 275 -10.72 -0.44 17.99
C LEU A 275 -11.50 -1.34 18.96
N GLY A 276 -12.76 -1.67 18.66
CA GLY A 276 -13.58 -2.57 19.46
C GLY A 276 -13.04 -4.00 19.49
N GLY A 277 -12.54 -4.52 18.38
CA GLY A 277 -11.94 -5.86 18.29
C GLY A 277 -10.68 -5.99 19.15
N VAL A 278 -9.80 -5.00 19.16
CA VAL A 278 -8.57 -5.00 19.98
C VAL A 278 -8.90 -4.93 21.48
N LEU A 279 -9.90 -4.13 21.88
CA LEU A 279 -10.31 -4.02 23.29
C LEU A 279 -11.01 -5.29 23.81
N ILE A 280 -11.81 -5.96 22.97
CA ILE A 280 -12.45 -7.23 23.33
C ILE A 280 -11.40 -8.35 23.46
N PHE A 281 -10.41 -8.41 22.58
CA PHE A 281 -9.32 -9.39 22.65
C PHE A 281 -8.46 -9.17 23.90
N ALA A 282 -8.12 -7.92 24.25
CA ALA A 282 -7.37 -7.60 25.47
C ALA A 282 -8.17 -7.97 26.73
N ALA A 283 -9.47 -7.70 26.77
CA ALA A 283 -10.33 -8.03 27.91
C ALA A 283 -10.49 -9.56 28.09
N VAL A 284 -10.68 -10.33 27.00
CA VAL A 284 -10.78 -11.79 27.06
C VAL A 284 -9.45 -12.42 27.47
N TYR A 285 -8.32 -11.88 27.00
CA TYR A 285 -7.00 -12.35 27.40
C TYR A 285 -6.72 -12.10 28.88
N HIS A 286 -7.10 -10.91 29.39
CA HIS A 286 -6.93 -10.55 30.79
C HIS A 286 -7.79 -11.44 31.73
N VAL A 287 -9.05 -11.73 31.37
CA VAL A 287 -9.93 -12.60 32.14
C VAL A 287 -9.41 -14.03 32.16
N ARG A 288 -8.85 -14.55 31.06
CA ARG A 288 -8.25 -15.90 31.02
C ARG A 288 -6.98 -16.00 31.85
N ALA A 289 -6.11 -14.98 31.80
CA ALA A 289 -4.88 -14.91 32.61
C ALA A 289 -5.18 -14.90 34.12
N VAL A 290 -6.16 -14.08 34.54
CA VAL A 290 -6.58 -14.00 35.96
C VAL A 290 -7.20 -15.32 36.46
N ARG A 291 -7.96 -16.05 35.60
CA ARG A 291 -8.52 -17.37 35.95
C ARG A 291 -7.46 -18.47 36.03
N ALA A 292 -6.41 -18.42 35.22
CA ALA A 292 -5.30 -19.38 35.27
C ALA A 292 -4.51 -19.24 36.59
N VAL A 293 -4.26 -18.00 37.05
CA VAL A 293 -3.55 -17.74 38.33
C VAL A 293 -4.38 -18.16 39.55
N LYS A 294 -5.74 -18.09 39.49
CA LYS A 294 -6.61 -18.53 40.59
C LYS A 294 -6.75 -20.07 40.70
N ARG A 295 -6.37 -20.83 39.67
CA ARG A 295 -6.41 -22.32 39.70
C ARG A 295 -5.10 -22.97 40.13
N SER A 296 -4.04 -22.19 40.32
CA SER A 296 -2.69 -22.61 40.74
C SER A 296 -2.40 -22.32 42.22
N LYS A 297 -3.39 -21.84 42.97
CA LYS A 297 -3.40 -21.73 44.44
C LYS A 297 -4.51 -22.62 44.97
#